data_8edc3e47f02414f222e5816fe560e8fb
#
_entry.id   8edc3e47f02414f222e5816fe560e8fb
#
_cell.length_a   1.000
_cell.length_b   1.000
_cell.length_c   1.000
_cell.angle_alpha   90.00
_cell.angle_beta   90.00
_cell.angle_gamma   90.00
#
_symmetry.space_group_name_H-M   'P 1'
#
loop_
_entity.id
_entity.type
_entity.pdbx_description
1 polymer ?
#
loop_
_entity_poly.entity_id
_entity_poly.type
_entity_poly.pdbx_seq_one_letter_code
_entity_poly.pdbx_strand_id
1 'polypeptide(L)'
;MKYIRSYTLYFVLLMVSSCSDSTYDDIQANEDTNSDLVTYQDVKPIIDNNCLNCHSNPPINNAPTSLTTYNEVKNAVLDGDLIGRISRNDGANGLMPQGGPRLSQDLIDTVIQWEQDALLEN
;
A
#
# COMPACT_ATOMS: atom_id res chain seq x y z
N MET A 1 -51.19 -35.37 35.85
CA MET A 1 -49.72 -35.26 35.92
C MET A 1 -48.98 -36.05 34.81
N LYS A 2 -49.63 -36.65 33.83
CA LYS A 2 -48.96 -37.40 32.74
C LYS A 2 -48.62 -36.55 31.49
N TYR A 3 -49.26 -35.44 31.32
CA TYR A 3 -49.08 -34.61 30.12
C TYR A 3 -47.96 -33.56 30.21
N ILE A 4 -47.57 -33.17 31.37
CA ILE A 4 -46.50 -32.17 31.61
C ILE A 4 -45.13 -32.73 31.23
N ARG A 5 -44.91 -34.05 31.38
CA ARG A 5 -43.64 -34.70 31.02
C ARG A 5 -43.44 -34.83 29.49
N SER A 6 -44.53 -34.83 28.73
CA SER A 6 -44.45 -34.93 27.28
C SER A 6 -44.11 -33.61 26.60
N TYR A 7 -44.56 -32.48 27.14
CA TYR A 7 -44.26 -31.14 26.61
C TYR A 7 -42.85 -30.73 26.88
N THR A 8 -42.26 -31.11 28.02
CA THR A 8 -40.84 -30.78 28.30
C THR A 8 -39.89 -31.53 27.40
N LEU A 9 -40.22 -32.73 26.97
CA LEU A 9 -39.40 -33.52 26.06
C LEU A 9 -39.45 -32.94 24.62
N TYR A 10 -40.60 -32.39 24.21
CA TYR A 10 -40.78 -31.78 22.90
C TYR A 10 -40.13 -30.40 22.78
N PHE A 11 -40.08 -29.66 23.91
CA PHE A 11 -39.45 -28.31 23.95
C PHE A 11 -37.93 -28.40 23.94
N VAL A 12 -37.33 -29.46 24.47
CA VAL A 12 -35.89 -29.67 24.45
C VAL A 12 -35.37 -30.10 23.05
N LEU A 13 -36.24 -30.73 22.22
CA LEU A 13 -35.84 -31.18 20.91
C LEU A 13 -35.83 -30.09 19.83
N LEU A 14 -36.41 -28.91 20.10
CA LEU A 14 -36.50 -27.80 19.18
C LEU A 14 -35.34 -26.78 19.30
N MET A 15 -34.42 -26.93 20.26
CA MET A 15 -33.34 -25.98 20.52
C MET A 15 -31.98 -26.39 19.91
N VAL A 16 -31.92 -27.44 19.10
CA VAL A 16 -30.67 -27.92 18.49
C VAL A 16 -30.56 -27.68 17.00
N SER A 17 -31.38 -26.80 16.42
CA SER A 17 -31.34 -26.51 14.98
C SER A 17 -31.03 -25.06 14.73
N SER A 18 -29.98 -24.50 15.33
CA SER A 18 -29.48 -23.18 14.97
C SER A 18 -27.96 -23.17 15.08
N CYS A 19 -27.32 -23.86 14.17
CA CYS A 19 -26.00 -23.51 13.70
C CYS A 19 -26.12 -23.34 12.19
N SER A 20 -26.37 -22.14 11.74
CA SER A 20 -26.15 -21.80 10.35
C SER A 20 -24.65 -21.55 10.15
N ASP A 21 -24.03 -22.52 9.60
CA ASP A 21 -22.75 -22.48 8.93
C ASP A 21 -22.81 -21.45 7.81
N SER A 22 -22.25 -20.28 8.00
CA SER A 22 -22.07 -19.31 6.91
C SER A 22 -20.89 -18.38 7.15
N THR A 23 -19.79 -18.94 7.65
CA THR A 23 -18.61 -18.09 7.92
C THR A 23 -17.33 -18.62 7.29
N TYR A 24 -17.37 -19.73 6.57
CA TYR A 24 -16.17 -20.28 5.92
C TYR A 24 -16.06 -20.00 4.43
N ASP A 25 -17.17 -19.68 3.75
CA ASP A 25 -17.12 -19.37 2.32
C ASP A 25 -16.71 -17.93 2.00
N ASP A 26 -16.82 -17.01 2.98
CA ASP A 26 -16.40 -15.61 2.77
C ASP A 26 -14.90 -15.39 3.01
N ILE A 27 -14.17 -16.36 3.55
CA ILE A 27 -12.72 -16.24 3.78
C ILE A 27 -11.91 -16.83 2.61
N GLN A 28 -12.53 -17.64 1.74
CA GLN A 28 -11.82 -18.21 0.58
C GLN A 28 -11.93 -17.38 -0.70
N ALA A 29 -12.64 -16.26 -0.69
CA ALA A 29 -12.77 -15.40 -1.86
C ALA A 29 -11.74 -14.26 -1.93
N ASN A 30 -10.80 -14.19 -1.00
CA ASN A 30 -9.75 -13.18 -1.01
C ASN A 30 -8.36 -13.75 -0.66
N GLU A 31 -8.10 -15.00 -0.99
CA GLU A 31 -6.74 -15.42 -1.30
C GLU A 31 -6.47 -15.21 -2.79
N ASP A 32 -6.75 -14.02 -3.29
CA ASP A 32 -5.87 -13.39 -4.25
C ASP A 32 -4.59 -13.03 -3.48
N THR A 33 -3.76 -14.01 -3.23
CA THR A 33 -2.34 -13.81 -3.00
C THR A 33 -1.66 -13.56 -4.36
N ASN A 34 -2.29 -12.74 -5.18
CA ASN A 34 -1.63 -11.81 -6.00
C ASN A 34 -1.39 -10.58 -5.08
N SER A 35 -0.46 -10.66 -4.14
CA SER A 35 0.21 -9.46 -3.70
C SER A 35 0.86 -8.93 -4.97
N ASP A 36 0.13 -8.06 -5.68
CA ASP A 36 0.66 -7.38 -6.84
C ASP A 36 1.91 -6.67 -6.35
N LEU A 37 3.06 -7.22 -6.72
CA LEU A 37 4.34 -6.62 -6.39
C LEU A 37 4.32 -5.21 -6.93
N VAL A 38 4.73 -4.26 -6.13
CA VAL A 38 4.82 -2.87 -6.56
C VAL A 38 5.93 -2.76 -7.60
N THR A 39 5.59 -2.21 -8.74
CA THR A 39 6.51 -2.03 -9.87
C THR A 39 6.79 -0.54 -10.10
N TYR A 40 7.71 -0.25 -11.02
CA TYR A 40 7.94 1.14 -11.42
C TYR A 40 6.70 1.79 -12.05
N GLN A 41 5.78 1.01 -12.61
CA GLN A 41 4.54 1.54 -13.17
C GLN A 41 3.65 2.19 -12.09
N ASP A 42 3.72 1.70 -10.85
CA ASP A 42 3.01 2.27 -9.71
C ASP A 42 3.72 3.51 -9.15
N VAL A 43 5.04 3.52 -9.19
CA VAL A 43 5.88 4.63 -8.70
C VAL A 43 5.96 5.77 -9.71
N LYS A 44 5.95 5.47 -11.00
CA LYS A 44 6.12 6.47 -12.07
C LYS A 44 5.13 7.64 -11.96
N PRO A 45 3.83 7.47 -11.76
CA PRO A 45 2.90 8.58 -11.57
C PRO A 45 3.24 9.47 -10.35
N ILE A 46 3.80 8.88 -9.30
CA ILE A 46 4.23 9.63 -8.12
C ILE A 46 5.38 10.57 -8.50
N ILE A 47 6.38 10.05 -9.20
CA ILE A 47 7.54 10.82 -9.67
C ILE A 47 7.12 11.89 -10.67
N ASP A 48 6.31 11.54 -11.67
CA ASP A 48 5.86 12.45 -12.71
C ASP A 48 5.12 13.67 -12.12
N ASN A 49 4.24 13.45 -11.16
CA ASN A 49 3.42 14.50 -10.60
C ASN A 49 4.13 15.37 -9.52
N ASN A 50 5.16 14.85 -8.87
CA ASN A 50 5.73 15.50 -7.70
C ASN A 50 7.21 15.88 -7.84
N CYS A 51 7.94 15.28 -8.78
CA CYS A 51 9.40 15.41 -8.85
C CYS A 51 9.88 16.12 -10.12
N LEU A 52 9.23 15.90 -11.27
CA LEU A 52 9.72 16.32 -12.57
C LEU A 52 9.71 17.84 -12.78
N ASN A 53 9.02 18.60 -11.93
CA ASN A 53 9.12 20.07 -11.95
C ASN A 53 10.55 20.60 -11.72
N CYS A 54 11.40 19.81 -11.04
CA CYS A 54 12.79 20.14 -10.81
C CYS A 54 13.73 19.07 -11.38
N HIS A 55 13.38 17.80 -11.26
CA HIS A 55 14.17 16.66 -11.69
C HIS A 55 13.87 16.22 -13.14
N SER A 56 13.57 17.18 -14.00
CA SER A 56 13.43 16.97 -15.46
C SER A 56 14.76 16.61 -16.12
N ASN A 57 14.74 16.40 -17.43
CA ASN A 57 15.95 16.19 -18.22
C ASN A 57 16.08 17.29 -19.31
N PRO A 58 17.03 18.24 -19.18
CA PRO A 58 17.96 18.43 -18.06
C PRO A 58 17.27 18.87 -16.78
N PRO A 59 17.84 18.58 -15.59
CA PRO A 59 17.33 19.07 -14.32
C PRO A 59 17.37 20.61 -14.24
N ILE A 60 16.39 21.19 -13.55
CA ILE A 60 16.29 22.63 -13.32
C ILE A 60 16.26 22.95 -11.80
N ASN A 61 16.24 24.23 -11.45
CA ASN A 61 16.16 24.68 -10.05
C ASN A 61 17.24 24.08 -9.13
N ASN A 62 18.45 23.86 -9.65
CA ASN A 62 19.58 23.24 -8.95
C ASN A 62 19.32 21.79 -8.49
N ALA A 63 18.37 21.08 -9.07
CA ALA A 63 18.22 19.66 -8.81
C ALA A 63 19.47 18.91 -9.32
N PRO A 64 20.08 18.04 -8.49
CA PRO A 64 21.37 17.43 -8.84
C PRO A 64 21.25 16.29 -9.86
N THR A 65 20.06 15.74 -10.05
CA THR A 65 19.82 14.58 -10.91
C THR A 65 18.46 14.66 -11.59
N SER A 66 18.35 14.03 -12.76
CA SER A 66 17.11 13.75 -13.45
C SER A 66 16.41 12.54 -12.84
N LEU A 67 15.06 12.47 -12.93
CA LEU A 67 14.23 11.35 -12.48
C LEU A 67 13.21 10.95 -13.56
N THR A 68 13.59 11.06 -14.83
CA THR A 68 12.68 10.86 -15.98
C THR A 68 12.58 9.41 -16.45
N THR A 69 13.49 8.55 -16.00
CA THR A 69 13.57 7.15 -16.42
C THR A 69 13.59 6.21 -15.23
N TYR A 70 13.18 4.95 -15.45
CA TYR A 70 13.28 3.89 -14.44
C TYR A 70 14.67 3.81 -13.78
N ASN A 71 15.73 3.79 -14.59
CA ASN A 71 17.09 3.67 -14.07
C ASN A 71 17.51 4.87 -13.20
N GLU A 72 17.09 6.08 -13.57
CA GLU A 72 17.38 7.28 -12.76
C GLU A 72 16.68 7.24 -11.41
N VAL A 73 15.40 6.84 -11.40
CA VAL A 73 14.63 6.73 -10.15
C VAL A 73 15.16 5.58 -9.27
N LYS A 74 15.46 4.43 -9.87
CA LYS A 74 16.08 3.29 -9.17
C LYS A 74 17.41 3.68 -8.51
N ASN A 75 18.29 4.37 -9.24
CA ASN A 75 19.56 4.84 -8.69
C ASN A 75 19.36 5.89 -7.58
N ALA A 76 18.33 6.73 -7.70
CA ALA A 76 17.99 7.70 -6.66
C ALA A 76 17.49 7.02 -5.37
N VAL A 77 16.84 5.86 -5.46
CA VAL A 77 16.48 5.05 -4.29
C VAL A 77 17.73 4.41 -3.69
N LEU A 78 18.57 3.76 -4.51
CA LEU A 78 19.72 2.97 -4.05
C LEU A 78 20.86 3.84 -3.50
N ASP A 79 21.19 4.92 -4.20
CA ASP A 79 22.40 5.70 -3.95
C ASP A 79 22.11 7.17 -3.58
N GLY A 80 20.88 7.64 -3.83
CA GLY A 80 20.52 9.05 -3.77
C GLY A 80 19.68 9.49 -2.55
N ASP A 81 19.37 8.61 -1.60
CA ASP A 81 18.53 8.90 -0.43
C ASP A 81 17.09 9.37 -0.80
N LEU A 82 16.54 8.94 -1.93
CA LEU A 82 15.22 9.38 -2.37
C LEU A 82 14.16 9.12 -1.29
N ILE A 83 14.08 7.89 -0.76
CA ILE A 83 13.12 7.51 0.28
C ILE A 83 13.33 8.34 1.56
N GLY A 84 14.57 8.49 2.01
CA GLY A 84 14.88 9.31 3.18
C GLY A 84 14.45 10.78 2.99
N ARG A 85 14.55 11.32 1.77
CA ARG A 85 14.13 12.68 1.44
C ARG A 85 12.64 12.89 1.47
N ILE A 86 11.87 11.99 0.83
CA ILE A 86 10.40 12.10 0.77
C ILE A 86 9.73 11.77 2.11
N SER A 87 10.42 11.03 2.99
CA SER A 87 9.90 10.63 4.30
C SER A 87 10.10 11.67 5.41
N ARG A 88 10.83 12.73 5.16
CA ARG A 88 11.08 13.79 6.17
C ARG A 88 9.78 14.48 6.57
N ASN A 89 9.77 15.04 7.77
CA ASN A 89 8.64 15.83 8.26
C ASN A 89 8.54 17.17 7.51
N ASP A 90 7.34 17.73 7.47
CA ASP A 90 7.12 19.06 6.90
C ASP A 90 8.05 20.09 7.53
N GLY A 91 8.66 20.93 6.70
CA GLY A 91 9.60 21.95 7.09
C GLY A 91 11.01 21.44 7.45
N ALA A 92 11.25 20.13 7.44
CA ALA A 92 12.58 19.59 7.68
C ALA A 92 13.55 19.94 6.54
N ASN A 93 14.80 20.25 6.92
CA ASN A 93 15.82 20.51 5.91
C ASN A 93 16.05 19.28 5.01
N GLY A 94 16.02 19.49 3.71
CA GLY A 94 16.19 18.43 2.71
C GLY A 94 14.95 17.55 2.46
N LEU A 95 13.78 17.96 2.96
CA LEU A 95 12.50 17.38 2.51
C LEU A 95 12.34 17.58 1.01
N MET A 96 11.81 16.56 0.33
CA MET A 96 11.36 16.61 -1.06
C MET A 96 9.87 16.24 -1.16
N PRO A 97 9.11 16.91 -2.03
CA PRO A 97 9.46 18.02 -2.91
C PRO A 97 9.86 19.28 -2.14
N GLN A 98 10.91 19.97 -2.62
CA GLN A 98 11.42 21.17 -1.95
C GLN A 98 10.39 22.32 -2.05
N GLY A 99 10.05 22.90 -0.88
CA GLY A 99 9.10 24.01 -0.81
C GLY A 99 7.63 23.63 -0.97
N GLY A 100 7.35 22.36 -1.18
CA GLY A 100 5.99 21.82 -1.21
C GLY A 100 5.61 21.14 0.12
N PRO A 101 4.33 20.74 0.28
CA PRO A 101 3.96 19.88 1.38
C PRO A 101 4.64 18.50 1.20
N ARG A 102 4.85 17.82 2.33
CA ARG A 102 5.26 16.41 2.34
C ARG A 102 4.26 15.57 1.54
N LEU A 103 4.73 14.57 0.81
CA LEU A 103 3.87 13.60 0.18
C LEU A 103 2.97 12.90 1.22
N SER A 104 1.78 12.48 0.80
CA SER A 104 0.93 11.63 1.65
C SER A 104 1.67 10.34 2.01
N GLN A 105 1.32 9.78 3.17
CA GLN A 105 1.99 8.56 3.62
C GLN A 105 1.82 7.41 2.63
N ASP A 106 0.65 7.27 2.03
CA ASP A 106 0.37 6.20 1.05
C ASP A 106 1.31 6.25 -0.16
N LEU A 107 1.62 7.45 -0.67
CA LEU A 107 2.56 7.62 -1.79
C LEU A 107 3.99 7.25 -1.37
N ILE A 108 4.37 7.59 -0.15
CA ILE A 108 5.68 7.24 0.39
C ILE A 108 5.78 5.73 0.59
N ASP A 109 4.73 5.10 1.14
CA ASP A 109 4.67 3.67 1.39
C ASP A 109 4.73 2.87 0.07
N THR A 110 4.13 3.39 -1.01
CA THR A 110 4.26 2.79 -2.35
C THR A 110 5.73 2.77 -2.82
N VAL A 111 6.47 3.85 -2.63
CA VAL A 111 7.89 3.89 -3.03
C VAL A 111 8.74 2.97 -2.14
N ILE A 112 8.43 2.89 -0.84
CA ILE A 112 9.12 1.97 0.09
C ILE A 112 8.82 0.52 -0.29
N GLN A 113 7.56 0.20 -0.61
CA GLN A 113 7.18 -1.15 -1.02
C GLN A 113 7.88 -1.54 -2.32
N TRP A 114 8.01 -0.63 -3.28
CA TRP A 114 8.75 -0.86 -4.51
C TRP A 114 10.23 -1.21 -4.26
N GLU A 115 10.88 -0.57 -3.29
CA GLU A 115 12.23 -0.94 -2.87
C GLU A 115 12.26 -2.36 -2.31
N GLN A 116 11.29 -2.72 -1.44
CA GLN A 116 11.18 -4.05 -0.84
C GLN A 116 10.89 -5.14 -1.88
N ASP A 117 10.16 -4.80 -2.93
CA ASP A 117 9.84 -5.66 -4.07
C ASP A 117 10.99 -5.71 -5.12
N ALA A 118 12.20 -5.41 -4.70
CA ALA A 118 13.43 -5.47 -5.50
C ALA A 118 13.46 -4.49 -6.70
N LEU A 119 12.74 -3.39 -6.61
CA LEU A 119 12.73 -2.32 -7.62
C LEU A 119 12.36 -2.83 -9.02
N LEU A 120 11.32 -3.64 -9.11
CA LEU A 120 10.84 -4.20 -10.37
C LEU A 120 10.44 -3.10 -11.35
N GLU A 121 10.74 -3.29 -12.65
CA GLU A 121 10.35 -2.34 -13.68
C GLU A 121 8.90 -2.54 -14.15
N ASN A 122 8.48 -3.83 -14.30
CA ASN A 122 7.14 -4.28 -14.74
C ASN A 122 6.70 -5.49 -13.91
#